data_d543876b35e5903ed272fa6a62a1cb7c
#
_entry.id   d543876b35e5903ed272fa6a62a1cb7c
#
_cell.length_a   1.000
_cell.length_b   1.000
_cell.length_c   1.000
_cell.angle_alpha   90.00
_cell.angle_beta   90.00
_cell.angle_gamma   90.00
#
_symmetry.space_group_name_H-M   'P 1'
#
loop_
_entity.id
_entity.type
_entity.pdbx_description
1 polymer ?
#
loop_
_entity_poly.entity_id
_entity_poly.type
_entity_poly.pdbx_seq_one_letter_code
_entity_poly.pdbx_strand_id
1 'polypeptide(L)'
;SILKARLDFDNLNFTDFYVPKECVNKNEKFFEDHKHDYLVAHQSGGRLIINNNVLFFSTGDFRYRILAQDKSRDVGKLVSINLDTNEKKIISMGHRNPQGLYYHSNLNYLFSTEHGPNGGDEINLLNLNKKYGEIPNYGWPISSYGRHYFDNDDDNDVRYKLSPLNNSHAKYGFIEPIK
;
A
#
# COMPACT_ATOMS: atom_id res chain seq x y z
N SER A 1 12.41 -4.88 -1.76
CA SER A 1 12.79 -6.16 -1.13
C SER A 1 12.70 -6.07 0.39
N ILE A 2 12.58 -7.23 1.03
CA ILE A 2 12.72 -7.41 2.47
C ILE A 2 13.97 -8.24 2.68
N LEU A 3 14.84 -7.78 3.57
CA LEU A 3 16.07 -8.45 3.94
C LEU A 3 15.89 -9.13 5.29
N LYS A 4 16.58 -10.23 5.51
CA LYS A 4 16.73 -10.89 6.82
C LYS A 4 18.20 -11.09 7.16
N ALA A 5 18.50 -11.06 8.46
CA ALA A 5 19.79 -11.44 8.99
C ALA A 5 19.60 -12.24 10.27
N ARG A 6 20.55 -13.12 10.59
CA ARG A 6 20.68 -13.67 11.94
C ARG A 6 21.22 -12.54 12.83
N LEU A 7 20.64 -12.40 14.02
CA LEU A 7 21.17 -11.45 15.00
C LEU A 7 22.50 -12.02 15.55
N ASP A 8 23.59 -11.45 15.08
CA ASP A 8 24.94 -11.70 15.56
C ASP A 8 25.58 -10.32 15.74
N PHE A 9 25.98 -9.99 16.97
CA PHE A 9 26.47 -8.65 17.28
C PHE A 9 27.82 -8.33 16.62
N ASP A 10 28.58 -9.34 16.22
CA ASP A 10 29.89 -9.16 15.59
C ASP A 10 29.79 -9.12 14.06
N ASN A 11 28.77 -9.76 13.48
CA ASN A 11 28.61 -9.86 12.02
C ASN A 11 27.13 -9.91 11.60
N LEU A 12 26.61 -8.83 11.01
CA LEU A 12 25.26 -8.80 10.43
C LEU A 12 25.35 -9.05 8.92
N ASN A 13 25.07 -10.27 8.51
CA ASN A 13 25.00 -10.65 7.09
C ASN A 13 23.53 -10.69 6.65
N PHE A 14 23.11 -9.67 5.85
CA PHE A 14 21.78 -9.60 5.29
C PHE A 14 21.65 -10.46 4.05
N THR A 15 20.55 -11.19 3.96
CA THR A 15 20.16 -11.94 2.78
C THR A 15 18.74 -11.54 2.35
N ASP A 16 18.44 -11.69 1.08
CA ASP A 16 17.08 -11.47 0.59
C ASP A 16 16.12 -12.48 1.23
N PHE A 17 15.04 -11.95 1.82
CA PHE A 17 13.92 -12.75 2.29
C PHE A 17 12.77 -12.70 1.30
N TYR A 18 12.46 -11.51 0.79
CA TYR A 18 11.43 -11.32 -0.20
C TYR A 18 11.85 -10.29 -1.25
N VAL A 19 11.80 -10.67 -2.50
CA VAL A 19 12.02 -9.80 -3.65
C VAL A 19 10.78 -9.84 -4.52
N PRO A 20 10.10 -8.70 -4.79
CA PRO A 20 9.00 -8.66 -5.74
C PRO A 20 9.44 -9.19 -7.12
N LYS A 21 8.56 -9.92 -7.80
CA LYS A 21 8.86 -10.42 -9.16
C LYS A 21 9.07 -9.29 -10.16
N GLU A 22 8.41 -8.17 -9.93
CA GLU A 22 8.44 -7.03 -10.82
C GLU A 22 8.78 -5.76 -10.03
N CYS A 23 9.72 -5.00 -10.55
CA CYS A 23 10.06 -3.68 -10.04
C CYS A 23 9.26 -2.62 -10.80
N VAL A 24 8.82 -1.58 -10.09
CA VAL A 24 8.34 -0.35 -10.72
C VAL A 24 9.53 0.41 -11.27
N ASN A 25 9.44 0.90 -12.49
CA ASN A 25 10.48 1.73 -13.08
C ASN A 25 9.89 3.00 -13.69
N LYS A 26 10.72 4.03 -13.83
CA LYS A 26 10.29 5.34 -14.31
C LYS A 26 9.74 5.37 -15.75
N ASN A 27 9.98 4.33 -16.51
CA ASN A 27 9.51 4.22 -17.90
C ASN A 27 8.12 3.56 -17.98
N GLU A 28 7.52 3.17 -16.86
CA GLU A 28 6.17 2.63 -16.86
C GLU A 28 5.17 3.70 -17.27
N LYS A 29 4.22 3.32 -18.12
CA LYS A 29 3.19 4.20 -18.73
C LYS A 29 2.38 5.01 -17.70
N PHE A 30 2.30 4.53 -16.46
CA PHE A 30 1.49 5.11 -15.40
C PHE A 30 2.31 5.88 -14.36
N PHE A 31 3.57 6.18 -14.62
CA PHE A 31 4.36 7.05 -13.76
C PHE A 31 3.88 8.49 -13.89
N GLU A 32 3.51 9.08 -12.78
CA GLU A 32 2.78 10.36 -12.77
C GLU A 32 3.68 11.58 -12.85
N ASP A 33 4.95 11.44 -12.55
CA ASP A 33 5.82 12.60 -12.38
C ASP A 33 6.93 12.65 -13.42
N HIS A 34 6.54 12.73 -14.69
CA HIS A 34 7.48 12.89 -15.79
C HIS A 34 8.32 14.19 -15.72
N LYS A 35 7.90 15.16 -14.86
CA LYS A 35 8.60 16.44 -14.73
C LYS A 35 9.70 16.41 -13.66
N HIS A 36 9.71 15.40 -12.80
CA HIS A 36 10.60 15.33 -11.65
C HIS A 36 11.24 13.95 -11.47
N ASP A 37 12.19 13.66 -12.35
CA ASP A 37 12.94 12.39 -12.38
C ASP A 37 13.57 11.95 -11.04
N TYR A 38 13.74 12.88 -10.11
CA TYR A 38 14.37 12.64 -8.80
C TYR A 38 13.40 12.15 -7.72
N LEU A 39 12.10 12.11 -7.98
CA LEU A 39 11.09 11.71 -6.99
C LEU A 39 10.65 10.25 -7.11
N VAL A 40 11.41 9.43 -7.81
CA VAL A 40 11.19 7.98 -7.88
C VAL A 40 11.31 7.39 -6.47
N ALA A 41 10.36 6.54 -6.09
CA ALA A 41 10.28 5.88 -4.80
C ALA A 41 9.69 6.69 -3.61
N HIS A 42 9.07 7.84 -3.83
CA HIS A 42 8.18 8.43 -2.84
C HIS A 42 6.97 7.53 -2.57
N GLN A 43 6.36 7.66 -1.38
CA GLN A 43 5.16 6.92 -1.01
C GLN A 43 5.41 5.41 -1.01
N SER A 44 6.49 4.99 -0.37
CA SER A 44 6.95 3.59 -0.39
C SER A 44 6.25 2.67 0.62
N GLY A 45 5.54 3.22 1.61
CA GLY A 45 5.08 2.44 2.75
C GLY A 45 6.25 1.91 3.57
N GLY A 46 6.37 0.60 3.71
CA GLY A 46 7.58 -0.08 4.23
C GLY A 46 7.51 -0.47 5.71
N ARG A 47 6.32 -0.46 6.34
CA ARG A 47 6.16 -0.96 7.69
C ARG A 47 6.11 -2.49 7.70
N LEU A 48 6.77 -3.08 8.70
CA LEU A 48 6.84 -4.53 8.94
C LEU A 48 6.32 -4.85 10.34
N ILE A 49 5.55 -5.93 10.47
CA ILE A 49 5.14 -6.53 11.74
C ILE A 49 5.21 -8.05 11.61
N ILE A 50 5.74 -8.72 12.62
CA ILE A 50 5.67 -10.17 12.74
C ILE A 50 4.73 -10.54 13.88
N ASN A 51 3.79 -11.43 13.62
CA ASN A 51 2.95 -12.04 14.63
C ASN A 51 2.69 -13.51 14.29
N ASN A 52 2.90 -14.40 15.27
CA ASN A 52 2.64 -15.84 15.13
C ASN A 52 3.12 -16.41 13.79
N ASN A 53 4.38 -16.21 13.47
CA ASN A 53 5.00 -16.75 12.26
C ASN A 53 4.47 -16.19 10.92
N VAL A 54 3.74 -15.10 10.99
CA VAL A 54 3.30 -14.36 9.81
C VAL A 54 3.94 -12.96 9.82
N LEU A 55 4.62 -12.64 8.75
CA LEU A 55 5.11 -11.31 8.46
C LEU A 55 4.01 -10.54 7.72
N PHE A 56 3.59 -9.41 8.26
CA PHE A 56 2.77 -8.42 7.56
C PHE A 56 3.65 -7.25 7.14
N PHE A 57 3.45 -6.77 5.92
CA PHE A 57 4.14 -5.57 5.47
C PHE A 57 3.28 -4.72 4.55
N SER A 58 3.61 -3.43 4.52
CA SER A 58 2.94 -2.47 3.68
C SER A 58 3.83 -2.03 2.53
N THR A 59 3.23 -1.80 1.38
CA THR A 59 3.86 -1.14 0.23
C THR A 59 3.01 0.05 -0.17
N GLY A 60 3.65 1.14 -0.51
CA GLY A 60 2.97 2.29 -1.06
C GLY A 60 2.80 2.22 -2.57
N ASP A 61 2.23 3.26 -3.14
CA ASP A 61 1.96 3.34 -4.57
C ASP A 61 3.16 3.79 -5.41
N PHE A 62 4.25 4.24 -4.77
CA PHE A 62 5.47 4.76 -5.41
C PHE A 62 5.19 5.82 -6.47
N ARG A 63 4.06 6.54 -6.37
CA ARG A 63 3.51 7.47 -7.36
C ARG A 63 2.98 6.81 -8.65
N TYR A 64 2.81 5.50 -8.65
CA TYR A 64 2.11 4.74 -9.70
C TYR A 64 0.68 4.45 -9.21
N ARG A 65 -0.09 5.50 -8.92
CA ARG A 65 -1.38 5.44 -8.21
C ARG A 65 -2.28 4.32 -8.71
N ILE A 66 -2.45 4.21 -10.02
CA ILE A 66 -3.35 3.20 -10.60
C ILE A 66 -2.92 1.76 -10.29
N LEU A 67 -1.63 1.50 -10.04
CA LEU A 67 -1.15 0.17 -9.67
C LEU A 67 -1.64 -0.26 -8.28
N ALA A 68 -2.11 0.66 -7.44
CA ALA A 68 -2.77 0.31 -6.19
C ALA A 68 -4.04 -0.52 -6.43
N GLN A 69 -4.66 -0.41 -7.60
CA GLN A 69 -5.83 -1.19 -8.01
C GLN A 69 -5.49 -2.47 -8.79
N ASP A 70 -4.22 -2.69 -9.14
CA ASP A 70 -3.78 -3.91 -9.83
C ASP A 70 -3.59 -5.06 -8.83
N LYS A 71 -4.42 -6.10 -8.93
CA LYS A 71 -4.39 -7.28 -8.05
C LYS A 71 -3.13 -8.15 -8.23
N SER A 72 -2.38 -7.97 -9.31
CA SER A 72 -1.18 -8.75 -9.62
C SER A 72 0.12 -8.14 -9.08
N ARG A 73 0.10 -6.85 -8.72
CA ARG A 73 1.25 -6.08 -8.26
C ARG A 73 1.25 -5.89 -6.75
N ASP A 74 2.44 -5.81 -6.16
CA ASP A 74 2.60 -5.50 -4.72
C ASP A 74 2.70 -3.98 -4.47
N VAL A 75 2.09 -3.17 -5.29
CA VAL A 75 2.09 -1.71 -5.23
C VAL A 75 0.79 -1.22 -4.59
N GLY A 76 0.87 -0.42 -3.54
CA GLY A 76 -0.30 0.05 -2.79
C GLY A 76 -1.07 -1.08 -2.11
N LYS A 77 -0.36 -1.94 -1.36
CA LYS A 77 -0.89 -3.18 -0.77
C LYS A 77 -0.50 -3.35 0.69
N LEU A 78 -1.34 -4.08 1.43
CA LEU A 78 -0.89 -4.81 2.59
C LEU A 78 -0.70 -6.28 2.18
N VAL A 79 0.41 -6.85 2.60
CA VAL A 79 0.83 -8.20 2.20
C VAL A 79 1.17 -9.01 3.44
N SER A 80 0.83 -10.29 3.43
CA SER A 80 1.28 -11.25 4.44
C SER A 80 2.19 -12.30 3.81
N ILE A 81 3.20 -12.74 4.57
CA ILE A 81 4.06 -13.90 4.22
C ILE A 81 4.10 -14.83 5.43
N ASN A 82 3.75 -16.07 5.22
CA ASN A 82 3.97 -17.12 6.21
C ASN A 82 5.48 -17.46 6.27
N LEU A 83 6.09 -17.36 7.44
CA LEU A 83 7.55 -17.51 7.59
C LEU A 83 8.05 -18.96 7.46
N ASP A 84 7.16 -19.94 7.65
CA ASP A 84 7.52 -21.36 7.47
C ASP A 84 7.42 -21.79 6.00
N THR A 85 6.33 -21.40 5.35
CA THR A 85 6.02 -21.88 4.00
C THR A 85 6.46 -20.91 2.90
N ASN A 86 6.81 -19.67 3.25
CA ASN A 86 7.04 -18.55 2.34
C ASN A 86 5.82 -18.22 1.45
N GLU A 87 4.63 -18.69 1.82
CA GLU A 87 3.40 -18.38 1.09
C GLU A 87 3.08 -16.90 1.25
N LYS A 88 3.01 -16.19 0.13
CA LYS A 88 2.66 -14.75 0.06
C LYS A 88 1.20 -14.58 -0.30
N LYS A 89 0.51 -13.65 0.36
CA LYS A 89 -0.86 -13.21 0.05
C LYS A 89 -0.97 -11.70 0.08
N ILE A 90 -1.60 -11.12 -0.91
CA ILE A 90 -2.11 -9.74 -0.82
C ILE A 90 -3.37 -9.79 0.04
N ILE A 91 -3.36 -9.12 1.19
CA ILE A 91 -4.46 -9.13 2.16
C ILE A 91 -5.34 -7.89 2.09
N SER A 92 -4.84 -6.80 1.50
CA SER A 92 -5.65 -5.65 1.09
C SER A 92 -4.97 -4.86 -0.03
N MET A 93 -5.74 -4.01 -0.71
CA MET A 93 -5.30 -3.19 -1.83
C MET A 93 -5.92 -1.79 -1.78
N GLY A 94 -5.51 -0.93 -2.70
CA GLY A 94 -6.04 0.43 -2.77
C GLY A 94 -5.46 1.33 -1.68
N HIS A 95 -4.16 1.19 -1.37
CA HIS A 95 -3.42 2.01 -0.43
C HIS A 95 -2.48 2.98 -1.15
N ARG A 96 -2.32 4.18 -0.58
CA ARG A 96 -1.42 5.19 -1.11
C ARG A 96 -0.03 5.11 -0.50
N ASN A 97 0.09 5.36 0.80
CA ASN A 97 1.37 5.39 1.52
C ASN A 97 1.20 4.91 2.97
N PRO A 98 0.93 3.64 3.19
CA PRO A 98 0.72 3.07 4.51
C PRO A 98 2.05 2.93 5.26
N GLN A 99 2.33 3.83 6.19
CA GLN A 99 3.57 3.89 6.96
C GLN A 99 3.43 3.36 8.39
N GLY A 100 2.21 3.19 8.89
CA GLY A 100 1.95 2.59 10.18
C GLY A 100 1.23 1.26 10.03
N LEU A 101 1.64 0.24 10.79
CA LEU A 101 0.91 -1.00 10.99
C LEU A 101 0.85 -1.33 12.47
N TYR A 102 -0.29 -1.82 12.93
CA TYR A 102 -0.48 -2.36 14.26
C TYR A 102 -1.40 -3.58 14.21
N TYR A 103 -0.95 -4.69 14.79
CA TYR A 103 -1.74 -5.91 14.89
C TYR A 103 -2.30 -6.05 16.31
N HIS A 104 -3.62 -6.16 16.40
CA HIS A 104 -4.33 -6.37 17.66
C HIS A 104 -4.63 -7.88 17.82
N SER A 105 -3.85 -8.56 18.65
CA SER A 105 -3.87 -10.02 18.78
C SER A 105 -5.22 -10.58 19.21
N ASN A 106 -5.87 -10.00 20.25
CA ASN A 106 -7.13 -10.51 20.79
C ASN A 106 -8.30 -10.41 19.79
N LEU A 107 -8.30 -9.39 18.95
CA LEU A 107 -9.36 -9.18 17.95
C LEU A 107 -8.99 -9.77 16.59
N ASN A 108 -7.72 -10.11 16.39
CA ASN A 108 -7.16 -10.50 15.08
C ASN A 108 -7.45 -9.44 14.00
N TYR A 109 -7.16 -8.18 14.34
CA TYR A 109 -7.33 -7.02 13.49
C TYR A 109 -5.97 -6.43 13.14
N LEU A 110 -5.82 -6.02 11.89
CA LEU A 110 -4.68 -5.25 11.42
C LEU A 110 -5.12 -3.82 11.14
N PHE A 111 -4.49 -2.86 11.80
CA PHE A 111 -4.67 -1.44 11.54
C PHE A 111 -3.53 -0.94 10.67
N SER A 112 -3.83 -0.08 9.71
CA SER A 112 -2.83 0.71 9.00
C SER A 112 -3.15 2.19 9.13
N THR A 113 -2.09 3.00 9.23
CA THR A 113 -2.19 4.44 9.07
C THR A 113 -1.46 4.84 7.81
N GLU A 114 -2.07 5.67 7.00
CA GLU A 114 -1.48 6.06 5.73
C GLU A 114 -1.63 7.54 5.42
N HIS A 115 -0.62 8.07 4.75
CA HIS A 115 -0.69 9.40 4.18
C HIS A 115 -1.53 9.37 2.90
N GLY A 116 -2.64 10.04 2.97
CA GLY A 116 -3.50 10.32 1.82
C GLY A 116 -3.00 11.50 0.98
N PRO A 117 -3.79 11.96 0.03
CA PRO A 117 -3.61 13.26 -0.60
C PRO A 117 -3.91 14.38 0.40
N ASN A 118 -3.84 15.63 -0.02
CA ASN A 118 -4.00 16.78 0.90
C ASN A 118 -5.30 16.69 1.72
N GLY A 119 -5.15 16.49 3.04
CA GLY A 119 -6.26 16.35 3.99
C GLY A 119 -6.93 14.97 4.01
N GLY A 120 -6.39 13.97 3.32
CA GLY A 120 -6.96 12.63 3.20
C GLY A 120 -6.16 11.54 3.90
N ASP A 121 -5.46 11.84 4.98
CA ASP A 121 -4.80 10.82 5.80
C ASP A 121 -5.85 9.89 6.44
N GLU A 122 -5.56 8.60 6.50
CA GLU A 122 -6.53 7.58 6.87
C GLU A 122 -5.99 6.64 7.97
N ILE A 123 -6.93 6.16 8.79
CA ILE A 123 -6.74 4.99 9.63
C ILE A 123 -7.65 3.90 9.08
N ASN A 124 -7.06 2.82 8.65
CA ASN A 124 -7.75 1.70 8.03
C ASN A 124 -7.74 0.46 8.93
N LEU A 125 -8.83 -0.30 8.92
CA LEU A 125 -9.01 -1.52 9.71
C LEU A 125 -9.28 -2.71 8.82
N LEU A 126 -8.41 -3.71 8.88
CA LEU A 126 -8.61 -5.01 8.24
C LEU A 126 -8.95 -6.07 9.29
N ASN A 127 -10.15 -6.64 9.22
CA ASN A 127 -10.57 -7.76 10.07
C ASN A 127 -10.09 -9.08 9.47
N LEU A 128 -9.06 -9.69 10.06
CA LEU A 128 -8.47 -10.94 9.58
C LEU A 128 -9.32 -12.19 9.89
N ASN A 129 -10.37 -12.07 10.72
CA ASN A 129 -11.34 -13.15 10.93
C ASN A 129 -12.40 -13.21 9.83
N LYS A 130 -12.59 -12.12 9.11
CA LYS A 130 -13.59 -12.02 8.05
C LYS A 130 -13.09 -12.72 6.78
N LYS A 131 -13.91 -13.61 6.25
CA LYS A 131 -13.67 -14.13 4.90
C LYS A 131 -14.20 -13.11 3.89
N TYR A 132 -13.31 -12.51 3.15
CA TYR A 132 -13.65 -11.62 2.06
C TYR A 132 -13.79 -12.44 0.78
N GLY A 133 -14.81 -12.16 -0.03
CA GLY A 133 -14.99 -12.82 -1.32
C GLY A 133 -13.93 -12.39 -2.34
N GLU A 134 -13.43 -11.16 -2.20
CA GLU A 134 -12.35 -10.58 -2.99
C GLU A 134 -11.32 -9.91 -2.06
N ILE A 135 -10.19 -9.46 -2.62
CA ILE A 135 -9.19 -8.69 -1.86
C ILE A 135 -9.85 -7.39 -1.36
N PRO A 136 -9.87 -7.14 -0.03
CA PRO A 136 -10.37 -5.90 0.55
C PRO A 136 -9.71 -4.67 -0.10
N ASN A 137 -10.52 -3.73 -0.59
CA ASN A 137 -10.05 -2.56 -1.32
C ASN A 137 -10.38 -1.28 -0.54
N TYR A 138 -9.36 -0.46 -0.27
CA TYR A 138 -9.47 0.80 0.47
C TYR A 138 -9.54 2.04 -0.44
N GLY A 139 -9.70 1.84 -1.74
CA GLY A 139 -10.20 2.84 -2.68
C GLY A 139 -9.17 3.67 -3.42
N TRP A 140 -7.95 3.86 -2.89
CA TRP A 140 -6.94 4.67 -3.57
C TRP A 140 -6.60 4.10 -4.97
N PRO A 141 -6.50 4.92 -6.03
CA PRO A 141 -6.75 6.36 -6.14
C PRO A 141 -8.15 6.72 -6.66
N ILE A 142 -9.07 5.76 -6.70
CA ILE A 142 -10.43 5.96 -7.22
C ILE A 142 -11.25 6.82 -6.27
N SER A 143 -11.10 6.58 -4.97
CA SER A 143 -11.73 7.37 -3.91
C SER A 143 -10.73 7.78 -2.85
N SER A 144 -10.98 8.93 -2.23
CA SER A 144 -10.25 9.48 -1.10
C SER A 144 -11.02 10.64 -0.50
N TYR A 145 -10.85 10.92 0.78
CA TYR A 145 -11.41 12.10 1.44
C TYR A 145 -10.51 13.33 1.33
N GLY A 146 -9.33 13.20 0.70
CA GLY A 146 -8.42 14.30 0.42
C GLY A 146 -8.58 14.90 -0.97
N ARG A 147 -7.74 15.89 -1.26
CA ARG A 147 -7.68 16.58 -2.55
C ARG A 147 -6.28 16.49 -3.16
N HIS A 148 -6.18 16.67 -4.46
CA HIS A 148 -4.86 16.81 -5.10
C HIS A 148 -4.08 17.97 -4.50
N TYR A 149 -2.75 17.87 -4.43
CA TYR A 149 -1.90 18.90 -3.82
C TYR A 149 -1.81 20.19 -4.63
N PHE A 150 -2.05 20.14 -5.93
CA PHE A 150 -1.93 21.28 -6.82
C PHE A 150 -3.31 21.59 -7.40
N ASP A 151 -3.84 22.74 -7.04
CA ASP A 151 -5.17 23.24 -7.45
C ASP A 151 -5.23 23.69 -8.92
N ASN A 152 -4.20 23.48 -9.70
CA ASN A 152 -4.25 23.70 -11.14
C ASN A 152 -4.96 22.50 -11.78
N ASP A 153 -6.26 22.46 -11.55
CA ASP A 153 -7.20 21.47 -12.10
C ASP A 153 -7.28 21.60 -13.61
N ASP A 154 -6.21 21.17 -14.29
CA ASP A 154 -6.37 20.82 -15.69
C ASP A 154 -7.05 19.43 -15.69
N ASP A 155 -8.39 19.45 -15.79
CA ASP A 155 -9.23 18.23 -15.91
C ASP A 155 -8.78 17.32 -17.06
N ASN A 156 -7.90 17.79 -17.91
CA ASN A 156 -7.28 17.04 -19.00
C ASN A 156 -6.02 16.31 -18.58
N ASP A 157 -5.42 16.58 -17.42
CA ASP A 157 -4.24 15.86 -16.96
C ASP A 157 -4.60 14.38 -16.73
N VAL A 158 -3.89 13.50 -17.41
CA VAL A 158 -4.09 12.05 -17.32
C VAL A 158 -4.00 11.53 -15.87
N ARG A 159 -3.22 12.19 -15.03
CA ARG A 159 -3.08 11.87 -13.61
C ARG A 159 -4.41 11.97 -12.88
N TYR A 160 -5.17 13.04 -13.12
CA TYR A 160 -6.46 13.28 -12.48
C TYR A 160 -7.56 12.38 -13.04
N LYS A 161 -7.54 12.11 -14.34
CA LYS A 161 -8.47 11.14 -14.96
C LYS A 161 -8.33 9.72 -14.39
N LEU A 162 -7.10 9.31 -14.07
CA LEU A 162 -6.82 8.00 -13.49
C LEU A 162 -6.92 7.99 -11.95
N SER A 163 -7.04 9.16 -11.33
CA SER A 163 -7.08 9.34 -9.88
C SER A 163 -8.20 10.32 -9.51
N PRO A 164 -9.47 9.95 -9.69
CA PRO A 164 -10.60 10.89 -9.56
C PRO A 164 -10.87 11.35 -8.12
N LEU A 165 -10.31 10.69 -7.11
CA LEU A 165 -10.46 11.00 -5.68
C LEU A 165 -11.91 11.27 -5.27
N ASN A 166 -12.80 10.34 -5.62
CA ASN A 166 -14.21 10.46 -5.26
C ASN A 166 -14.41 10.44 -3.74
N ASN A 167 -15.17 11.39 -3.19
CA ASN A 167 -15.40 11.55 -1.75
C ASN A 167 -16.40 10.53 -1.19
N SER A 168 -16.21 9.23 -1.47
CA SER A 168 -16.97 8.12 -0.88
C SER A 168 -16.37 6.80 -1.28
N HIS A 169 -15.88 6.04 -0.35
CA HIS A 169 -15.42 4.69 -0.59
C HIS A 169 -16.61 3.74 -0.81
N ALA A 170 -17.63 3.82 0.04
CA ALA A 170 -18.79 2.93 0.02
C ALA A 170 -19.56 2.97 -1.31
N LYS A 171 -19.67 4.16 -1.93
CA LYS A 171 -20.34 4.32 -3.23
C LYS A 171 -19.71 3.46 -4.34
N TYR A 172 -18.44 3.16 -4.22
CA TYR A 172 -17.67 2.35 -5.18
C TYR A 172 -17.41 0.93 -4.69
N GLY A 173 -18.04 0.53 -3.57
CA GLY A 173 -17.87 -0.79 -2.99
C GLY A 173 -16.55 -1.00 -2.26
N PHE A 174 -15.85 0.07 -1.92
CA PHE A 174 -14.61 0.04 -1.17
C PHE A 174 -14.86 0.10 0.34
N ILE A 175 -13.85 -0.25 1.13
CA ILE A 175 -13.91 -0.20 2.58
C ILE A 175 -13.65 1.24 3.04
N GLU A 176 -14.55 1.73 3.89
CA GLU A 176 -14.39 3.04 4.52
C GLU A 176 -13.27 3.02 5.55
N PRO A 177 -12.43 4.06 5.61
CA PRO A 177 -11.52 4.25 6.73
C PRO A 177 -12.31 4.49 8.02
N ILE A 178 -11.71 4.18 9.17
CA ILE A 178 -12.29 4.50 10.48
C ILE A 178 -12.03 5.96 10.88
N LYS A 179 -11.11 6.60 10.21
CA LYS A 179 -10.83 8.03 10.24
C LYS A 179 -10.01 8.41 8.99
#